data_b41423c41f2e51b90f9cc1296a09f77e
#
_entry.id   b41423c41f2e51b90f9cc1296a09f77e
#
_cell.length_a   1.000
_cell.length_b   1.000
_cell.length_c   1.000
_cell.angle_alpha   90.00
_cell.angle_beta   90.00
_cell.angle_gamma   90.00
#
_symmetry.space_group_name_H-M   'P 1'
#
loop_
_entity.id
_entity.type
_entity.pdbx_description
1 polymer ?
#
loop_
_entity_poly.entity_id
_entity_poly.type
_entity_poly.pdbx_seq_one_letter_code
_entity_poly.pdbx_strand_id
1 'polypeptide(L)'
;AYLAAALVYAVYEEIPKSRLKKPVSLMVPANLRNFFPSASMTNFWSWIEIACDLGPEASFEDALQITGAAMQKEALKQEISTRMNDLVRIERNPVLRAVPLEIKNLALMAGTTLGGRSITTVYSNIGRIQMPPEYETYIERFGFFTSTDKVQMCSCSYGDSMVLGITSKIADSNIERNLMHLLQKEGIACEQEENDFPG
;
A
#
# COMPACT_ATOMS: atom_id res chain seq x y z
N ALA A 1 9.23 4.67 -3.96
CA ALA A 1 8.52 4.91 -5.23
C ALA A 1 8.64 3.70 -6.17
N TYR A 2 9.85 3.15 -6.41
CA TYR A 2 10.08 2.06 -7.38
C TYR A 2 9.17 0.84 -7.16
N LEU A 3 9.19 0.21 -5.98
CA LEU A 3 8.35 -0.95 -5.67
C LEU A 3 6.85 -0.64 -5.72
N ALA A 4 6.46 0.58 -5.39
CA ALA A 4 5.08 1.03 -5.52
C ALA A 4 4.66 1.09 -7.00
N ALA A 5 5.51 1.64 -7.87
CA ALA A 5 5.30 1.66 -9.31
C ALA A 5 5.31 0.26 -9.92
N ALA A 6 6.21 -0.61 -9.45
CA ALA A 6 6.28 -2.01 -9.90
C ALA A 6 4.98 -2.77 -9.59
N LEU A 7 4.42 -2.58 -8.38
CA LEU A 7 3.12 -3.16 -8.04
C LEU A 7 1.99 -2.60 -8.90
N VAL A 8 1.94 -1.28 -9.08
CA VAL A 8 0.94 -0.63 -9.93
C VAL A 8 0.99 -1.17 -11.35
N TYR A 9 2.20 -1.32 -11.90
CA TYR A 9 2.40 -1.82 -13.24
C TYR A 9 2.04 -3.30 -13.38
N ALA A 10 2.43 -4.14 -12.41
CA ALA A 10 2.05 -5.55 -12.39
C ALA A 10 0.53 -5.76 -12.34
N VAL A 11 -0.17 -4.91 -11.57
CA VAL A 11 -1.65 -4.91 -11.53
C VAL A 11 -2.23 -4.38 -12.85
N TYR A 12 -1.63 -3.35 -13.43
CA TYR A 12 -2.06 -2.80 -14.73
C TYR A 12 -1.99 -3.84 -15.84
N GLU A 13 -0.93 -4.64 -15.90
CA GLU A 13 -0.77 -5.70 -16.90
C GLU A 13 -1.85 -6.80 -16.78
N GLU A 14 -2.37 -7.04 -15.55
CA GLU A 14 -3.43 -8.02 -15.33
C GLU A 14 -4.82 -7.49 -15.76
N ILE A 15 -5.01 -6.17 -15.82
CA ILE A 15 -6.30 -5.58 -16.19
C ILE A 15 -6.49 -5.64 -17.70
N PRO A 16 -7.56 -6.27 -18.20
CA PRO A 16 -7.87 -6.25 -19.64
C PRO A 16 -7.95 -4.82 -20.16
N LYS A 17 -7.28 -4.52 -21.29
CA LYS A 17 -7.23 -3.18 -21.88
C LYS A 17 -8.60 -2.54 -22.10
N SER A 18 -9.63 -3.34 -22.40
CA SER A 18 -11.02 -2.89 -22.53
C SER A 18 -11.65 -2.39 -21.23
N ARG A 19 -11.07 -2.75 -20.07
CA ARG A 19 -11.52 -2.36 -18.73
C ARG A 19 -10.71 -1.24 -18.10
N LEU A 20 -9.65 -0.76 -18.75
CA LEU A 20 -8.82 0.38 -18.34
C LEU A 20 -9.57 1.71 -18.50
N LYS A 21 -10.75 1.83 -17.88
CA LYS A 21 -11.56 3.06 -17.88
C LYS A 21 -11.37 3.88 -16.61
N LYS A 22 -10.66 3.34 -15.66
CA LYS A 22 -10.38 3.95 -14.36
C LYS A 22 -8.90 3.84 -14.06
N PRO A 23 -8.32 4.80 -13.34
CA PRO A 23 -6.93 4.71 -12.92
C PRO A 23 -6.71 3.52 -11.98
N VAL A 24 -5.51 2.96 -11.99
CA VAL A 24 -5.05 2.03 -10.97
C VAL A 24 -4.76 2.85 -9.71
N SER A 25 -5.56 2.65 -8.67
CA SER A 25 -5.40 3.38 -7.41
C SER A 25 -4.61 2.58 -6.40
N LEU A 26 -3.51 3.17 -5.93
CA LEU A 26 -2.62 2.63 -4.92
C LEU A 26 -2.82 3.37 -3.60
N MET A 27 -3.04 2.63 -2.52
CA MET A 27 -3.01 3.17 -1.16
C MET A 27 -1.66 2.82 -0.50
N VAL A 28 -1.00 3.81 0.10
CA VAL A 28 0.25 3.63 0.83
C VAL A 28 0.09 4.15 2.25
N PRO A 29 0.17 3.31 3.27
CA PRO A 29 0.19 3.75 4.67
C PRO A 29 1.42 4.60 4.97
N ALA A 30 1.23 5.69 5.70
CA ALA A 30 2.27 6.62 6.09
C ALA A 30 2.36 6.73 7.62
N ASN A 31 3.54 6.49 8.18
CA ASN A 31 3.78 6.68 9.60
C ASN A 31 3.84 8.17 9.93
N LEU A 32 2.85 8.65 10.67
CA LEU A 32 2.74 10.06 11.03
C LEU A 32 3.84 10.53 12.00
N ARG A 33 4.50 9.62 12.71
CA ARG A 33 5.64 9.98 13.58
C ARG A 33 6.81 10.58 12.80
N ASN A 34 6.91 10.29 11.50
CA ASN A 34 7.90 10.90 10.63
C ASN A 34 7.61 12.40 10.35
N PHE A 35 6.39 12.84 10.58
CA PHE A 35 5.93 14.21 10.27
C PHE A 35 5.60 15.01 11.52
N PHE A 36 5.11 14.35 12.56
CA PHE A 36 4.66 14.96 13.80
C PHE A 36 5.25 14.24 15.01
N PRO A 37 5.83 14.97 15.98
CA PRO A 37 6.32 14.36 17.20
C PRO A 37 5.15 13.75 17.99
N SER A 38 5.30 12.50 18.40
CA SER A 38 4.30 11.80 19.22
C SER A 38 4.97 10.76 20.08
N ALA A 39 4.69 10.78 21.37
CA ALA A 39 5.08 9.76 22.34
C ALA A 39 4.02 8.66 22.48
N SER A 40 2.92 8.73 21.74
CA SER A 40 1.84 7.75 21.79
C SER A 40 2.31 6.38 21.31
N MET A 41 2.01 5.34 22.09
CA MET A 41 2.23 3.94 21.69
C MET A 41 1.09 3.35 20.85
N THR A 42 0.01 4.11 20.67
CA THR A 42 -1.14 3.70 19.86
C THR A 42 -0.89 3.92 18.38
N ASN A 43 -1.82 3.46 17.55
CA ASN A 43 -1.78 3.66 16.10
C ASN A 43 -1.73 5.16 15.76
N PHE A 44 -0.66 5.55 15.10
CA PHE A 44 -0.46 6.92 14.64
C PHE A 44 0.02 6.90 13.20
N TRP A 45 -0.90 6.63 12.29
CA TRP A 45 -0.65 6.53 10.86
C TRP A 45 -1.77 7.19 10.06
N SER A 46 -1.49 7.51 8.83
CA SER A 46 -2.44 7.93 7.82
C SER A 46 -2.13 7.17 6.53
N TRP A 47 -2.79 7.51 5.45
CA TRP A 47 -2.50 6.93 4.13
C TRP A 47 -2.39 8.03 3.08
N ILE A 48 -1.66 7.72 2.05
CA ILE A 48 -1.66 8.48 0.81
C ILE A 48 -2.35 7.63 -0.26
N GLU A 49 -3.09 8.27 -1.14
CA GLU A 49 -3.83 7.61 -2.20
C GLU A 49 -3.34 8.18 -3.53
N ILE A 50 -2.89 7.31 -4.42
CA ILE A 50 -2.28 7.63 -5.68
C ILE A 50 -3.13 7.02 -6.78
N ALA A 51 -3.67 7.85 -7.67
CA ALA A 51 -4.37 7.42 -8.85
C ALA A 51 -3.41 7.46 -10.06
N CYS A 52 -3.08 6.30 -10.59
CA CYS A 52 -2.21 6.15 -11.76
C CYS A 52 -3.08 5.95 -12.98
N ASP A 53 -3.24 7.01 -13.77
CA ASP A 53 -3.96 6.96 -15.06
C ASP A 53 -2.99 6.49 -16.15
N LEU A 54 -3.02 5.19 -16.39
CA LEU A 54 -2.17 4.52 -17.36
C LEU A 54 -2.96 4.26 -18.64
N GLY A 55 -2.51 4.81 -19.74
CA GLY A 55 -3.09 4.54 -21.05
C GLY A 55 -2.92 3.07 -21.49
N PRO A 56 -3.59 2.63 -22.55
CA PRO A 56 -3.60 1.20 -22.95
C PRO A 56 -2.24 0.66 -23.39
N GLU A 57 -1.28 1.51 -23.71
CA GLU A 57 0.08 1.18 -24.14
C GLU A 57 1.15 1.74 -23.17
N ALA A 58 0.78 1.99 -21.90
CA ALA A 58 1.70 2.54 -20.92
C ALA A 58 2.84 1.56 -20.63
N SER A 59 4.05 2.11 -20.51
CA SER A 59 5.25 1.38 -20.12
C SER A 59 5.44 1.40 -18.60
N PHE A 60 6.37 0.59 -18.10
CA PHE A 60 6.79 0.65 -16.71
C PHE A 60 7.39 2.02 -16.35
N GLU A 61 8.11 2.65 -17.25
CA GLU A 61 8.69 3.98 -17.06
C GLU A 61 7.60 5.03 -16.85
N ASP A 62 6.49 4.97 -17.60
CA ASP A 62 5.33 5.83 -17.39
C ASP A 62 4.73 5.62 -16.00
N ALA A 63 4.57 4.37 -15.57
CA ALA A 63 4.08 4.03 -14.25
C ALA A 63 5.02 4.54 -13.14
N LEU A 64 6.33 4.43 -13.34
CA LEU A 64 7.35 4.89 -12.40
C LEU A 64 7.33 6.42 -12.27
N GLN A 65 7.22 7.13 -13.37
CA GLN A 65 7.16 8.59 -13.38
C GLN A 65 5.88 9.10 -12.70
N ILE A 66 4.72 8.55 -13.06
CA ILE A 66 3.41 8.96 -12.50
C ILE A 66 3.38 8.65 -10.99
N THR A 67 3.72 7.43 -10.61
CA THR A 67 3.71 7.01 -9.20
C THR A 67 4.72 7.79 -8.38
N GLY A 68 5.92 8.02 -8.92
CA GLY A 68 6.98 8.78 -8.26
C GLY A 68 6.59 10.23 -7.99
N ALA A 69 6.08 10.92 -9.00
CA ALA A 69 5.60 12.30 -8.88
C ALA A 69 4.44 12.43 -7.89
N ALA A 70 3.46 11.52 -7.96
CA ALA A 70 2.33 11.50 -7.05
C ALA A 70 2.76 11.21 -5.60
N MET A 71 3.65 10.24 -5.37
CA MET A 71 4.19 9.96 -4.04
C MET A 71 4.91 11.18 -3.44
N GLN A 72 5.72 11.88 -4.23
CA GLN A 72 6.43 13.07 -3.76
C GLN A 72 5.44 14.16 -3.33
N LYS A 73 4.40 14.39 -4.12
CA LYS A 73 3.36 15.39 -3.82
C LYS A 73 2.56 15.00 -2.56
N GLU A 74 2.00 13.80 -2.54
CA GLU A 74 1.12 13.34 -1.47
C GLU A 74 1.85 13.11 -0.13
N ALA A 75 3.17 12.83 -0.17
CA ALA A 75 4.01 12.70 1.01
C ALA A 75 4.42 14.06 1.62
N LEU A 76 4.04 15.20 1.03
CA LEU A 76 4.30 16.50 1.64
C LEU A 76 3.58 16.63 2.97
N LYS A 77 4.29 17.14 3.98
CA LYS A 77 3.73 17.36 5.32
C LYS A 77 2.45 18.20 5.28
N GLN A 78 2.36 19.14 4.35
CA GLN A 78 1.19 20.00 4.18
C GLN A 78 -0.04 19.21 3.75
N GLU A 79 0.09 18.30 2.77
CA GLU A 79 -1.01 17.45 2.28
C GLU A 79 -1.50 16.50 3.37
N ILE A 80 -0.57 15.86 4.08
CA ILE A 80 -0.87 15.00 5.23
C ILE A 80 -1.58 15.81 6.33
N SER A 81 -1.10 17.02 6.63
CA SER A 81 -1.72 17.91 7.64
C SER A 81 -3.14 18.31 7.25
N THR A 82 -3.37 18.63 5.98
CA THR A 82 -4.69 18.99 5.47
C THR A 82 -5.67 17.84 5.65
N ARG A 83 -5.28 16.64 5.23
CA ARG A 83 -6.11 15.43 5.38
C ARG A 83 -6.40 15.11 6.85
N MET A 84 -5.40 15.21 7.72
CA MET A 84 -5.57 15.02 9.16
C MET A 84 -6.52 16.05 9.75
N ASN A 85 -6.40 17.31 9.39
CA ASN A 85 -7.27 18.38 9.86
C ASN A 85 -8.72 18.14 9.42
N ASP A 86 -8.96 17.67 8.22
CA ASP A 86 -10.32 17.37 7.73
C ASP A 86 -10.95 16.22 8.53
N LEU A 87 -10.20 15.16 8.85
CA LEU A 87 -10.66 14.08 9.72
C LEU A 87 -11.01 14.59 11.13
N VAL A 88 -10.14 15.41 11.71
CA VAL A 88 -10.38 16.03 13.04
C VAL A 88 -11.59 16.96 13.02
N ARG A 89 -11.81 17.71 11.92
CA ARG A 89 -13.00 18.56 11.77
C ARG A 89 -14.29 17.75 11.75
N ILE A 90 -14.29 16.60 11.07
CA ILE A 90 -15.43 15.67 11.06
C ILE A 90 -15.67 15.16 12.49
N GLU A 91 -14.66 14.72 13.19
CA GLU A 91 -14.76 14.19 14.56
C GLU A 91 -15.23 15.24 15.57
N ARG A 92 -14.78 16.49 15.41
CA ARG A 92 -15.14 17.61 16.29
C ARG A 92 -16.49 18.25 15.96
N ASN A 93 -17.13 17.87 14.87
CA ASN A 93 -18.42 18.44 14.49
C ASN A 93 -19.48 18.10 15.55
N PRO A 94 -20.12 19.12 16.22
CA PRO A 94 -21.05 18.89 17.31
C PRO A 94 -22.31 18.13 16.85
N VAL A 95 -22.77 18.36 15.62
CA VAL A 95 -23.92 17.65 15.05
C VAL A 95 -23.58 16.15 14.90
N LEU A 96 -22.42 15.82 14.34
CA LEU A 96 -21.97 14.44 14.20
C LEU A 96 -21.72 13.78 15.56
N ARG A 97 -21.27 14.54 16.57
CA ARG A 97 -21.08 14.01 17.92
C ARG A 97 -22.40 13.65 18.60
N ALA A 98 -23.47 14.35 18.31
CA ALA A 98 -24.79 14.09 18.85
C ALA A 98 -25.52 12.90 18.20
N VAL A 99 -25.06 12.44 17.04
CA VAL A 99 -25.65 11.26 16.35
C VAL A 99 -25.39 9.98 17.17
N PRO A 100 -26.40 9.12 17.39
CA PRO A 100 -26.24 7.82 18.03
C PRO A 100 -25.17 6.93 17.34
N LEU A 101 -24.50 6.09 18.13
CA LEU A 101 -23.37 5.28 17.65
C LEU A 101 -23.80 4.30 16.54
N GLU A 102 -24.99 3.76 16.63
CA GLU A 102 -25.55 2.81 15.65
C GLU A 102 -25.65 3.44 14.26
N ILE A 103 -26.11 4.68 14.19
CA ILE A 103 -26.21 5.45 12.93
C ILE A 103 -24.80 5.78 12.40
N LYS A 104 -23.87 6.16 13.29
CA LYS A 104 -22.48 6.40 12.92
C LYS A 104 -21.83 5.14 12.33
N ASN A 105 -22.04 3.99 12.96
CA ASN A 105 -21.48 2.72 12.48
C ASN A 105 -22.03 2.37 11.10
N LEU A 106 -23.33 2.55 10.87
CA LEU A 106 -23.94 2.33 9.56
C LEU A 106 -23.35 3.26 8.49
N ALA A 107 -23.20 4.55 8.81
CA ALA A 107 -22.60 5.53 7.91
C ALA A 107 -21.12 5.22 7.62
N LEU A 108 -20.35 4.80 8.64
CA LEU A 108 -18.96 4.37 8.48
C LEU A 108 -18.85 3.11 7.62
N MET A 109 -19.71 2.11 7.85
CA MET A 109 -19.74 0.90 7.01
C MET A 109 -20.04 1.24 5.54
N ALA A 110 -21.01 2.10 5.28
CA ALA A 110 -21.30 2.57 3.92
C ALA A 110 -20.12 3.34 3.33
N GLY A 111 -19.51 4.25 4.10
CA GLY A 111 -18.37 5.04 3.70
C GLY A 111 -17.13 4.21 3.39
N THR A 112 -16.81 3.22 4.24
CA THR A 112 -15.68 2.30 4.00
C THR A 112 -15.91 1.38 2.80
N THR A 113 -17.15 0.93 2.60
CA THR A 113 -17.50 0.10 1.43
C THR A 113 -17.39 0.89 0.13
N LEU A 114 -17.85 2.14 0.12
CA LEU A 114 -17.77 3.00 -1.06
C LEU A 114 -16.36 3.48 -1.32
N GLY A 115 -15.64 3.94 -0.28
CA GLY A 115 -14.25 4.38 -0.38
C GLY A 115 -13.30 3.24 -0.75
N GLY A 116 -13.49 2.05 -0.19
CA GLY A 116 -12.71 0.87 -0.53
C GLY A 116 -12.82 0.44 -1.99
N ARG A 117 -13.91 0.79 -2.69
CA ARG A 117 -14.07 0.49 -4.13
C ARG A 117 -13.19 1.35 -5.03
N SER A 118 -12.69 2.48 -4.56
CA SER A 118 -11.77 3.34 -5.32
C SER A 118 -10.34 2.81 -5.32
N ILE A 119 -9.96 2.03 -4.29
CA ILE A 119 -8.60 1.50 -4.14
C ILE A 119 -8.48 0.17 -4.89
N THR A 120 -7.48 0.06 -5.76
CA THR A 120 -7.18 -1.15 -6.51
C THR A 120 -6.20 -2.05 -5.75
N THR A 121 -5.14 -1.48 -5.21
CA THR A 121 -4.07 -2.22 -4.51
C THR A 121 -3.50 -1.42 -3.34
N VAL A 122 -2.80 -2.11 -2.45
CA VAL A 122 -2.17 -1.51 -1.25
C VAL A 122 -0.71 -1.88 -1.20
N TYR A 123 0.16 -0.91 -0.92
CA TYR A 123 1.57 -1.14 -0.70
C TYR A 123 2.01 -0.61 0.66
N SER A 124 2.50 -1.49 1.52
CA SER A 124 3.02 -1.15 2.84
C SER A 124 4.51 -1.43 2.94
N ASN A 125 5.29 -0.47 3.41
CA ASN A 125 6.73 -0.63 3.59
C ASN A 125 7.10 -0.33 5.05
N ILE A 126 7.62 -1.33 5.75
CA ILE A 126 8.14 -1.17 7.12
C ILE A 126 9.55 -0.54 7.08
N GLY A 127 10.26 -0.71 5.97
CA GLY A 127 11.65 -0.27 5.84
C GLY A 127 12.65 -1.33 6.34
N ARG A 128 13.82 -0.82 6.76
CA ARG A 128 14.90 -1.69 7.25
C ARG A 128 14.67 -2.04 8.72
N ILE A 129 14.62 -3.33 8.98
CA ILE A 129 14.53 -3.86 10.34
C ILE A 129 15.93 -3.86 10.97
N GLN A 130 16.01 -3.38 12.19
CA GLN A 130 17.23 -3.40 13.00
C GLN A 130 17.01 -4.28 14.21
N MET A 131 17.96 -5.17 14.48
CA MET A 131 17.95 -6.06 15.64
C MET A 131 19.15 -5.78 16.51
N PRO A 132 19.06 -6.01 17.84
CA PRO A 132 20.23 -6.04 18.69
C PRO A 132 21.25 -7.10 18.21
N PRO A 133 22.57 -6.82 18.23
CA PRO A 133 23.59 -7.69 17.66
C PRO A 133 23.57 -9.14 18.18
N GLU A 134 23.13 -9.35 19.41
CA GLU A 134 23.02 -10.65 20.04
C GLU A 134 21.99 -11.58 19.38
N TYR A 135 21.05 -11.04 18.58
CA TYR A 135 20.02 -11.81 17.87
C TYR A 135 20.34 -12.00 16.38
N GLU A 136 21.28 -11.24 15.81
CA GLU A 136 21.58 -11.27 14.37
C GLU A 136 22.04 -12.65 13.88
N THR A 137 22.71 -13.43 14.74
CA THR A 137 23.17 -14.79 14.39
C THR A 137 22.04 -15.82 14.30
N TYR A 138 20.87 -15.53 14.84
CA TYR A 138 19.74 -16.46 14.88
C TYR A 138 18.65 -16.13 13.86
N ILE A 139 18.71 -14.95 13.24
CA ILE A 139 17.65 -14.45 12.35
C ILE A 139 18.25 -14.14 11.00
N GLU A 140 17.85 -14.90 10.00
CA GLU A 140 18.35 -14.74 8.63
C GLU A 140 17.52 -13.70 7.85
N ARG A 141 16.20 -13.68 8.04
CA ARG A 141 15.30 -12.77 7.32
C ARG A 141 13.99 -12.52 8.07
N PHE A 142 13.32 -11.45 7.70
CA PHE A 142 11.97 -11.11 8.16
C PHE A 142 11.00 -11.09 7.00
N GLY A 143 9.80 -11.64 7.21
CA GLY A 143 8.65 -11.47 6.35
C GLY A 143 7.57 -10.66 7.06
N PHE A 144 6.88 -9.83 6.30
CA PHE A 144 5.74 -9.04 6.78
C PHE A 144 4.57 -9.17 5.82
N PHE A 145 3.45 -9.59 6.34
CA PHE A 145 2.24 -9.82 5.57
C PHE A 145 1.05 -9.20 6.28
N THR A 146 0.15 -8.60 5.52
CA THR A 146 -1.18 -8.21 5.99
C THR A 146 -2.20 -8.63 4.95
N SER A 147 -3.43 -8.89 5.39
CA SER A 147 -4.51 -9.33 4.51
C SER A 147 -5.59 -8.26 4.44
N THR A 148 -6.01 -7.95 3.24
CA THR A 148 -7.16 -7.10 2.94
C THR A 148 -8.06 -7.79 1.91
N ASP A 149 -9.11 -7.12 1.47
CA ASP A 149 -9.94 -7.56 0.34
C ASP A 149 -9.32 -7.21 -1.03
N LYS A 150 -8.10 -6.70 -1.05
CA LYS A 150 -7.34 -6.28 -2.24
C LYS A 150 -6.07 -7.10 -2.40
N VAL A 151 -5.44 -6.95 -3.55
CA VAL A 151 -4.04 -7.33 -3.68
C VAL A 151 -3.22 -6.36 -2.85
N GLN A 152 -2.45 -6.91 -1.92
CA GLN A 152 -1.60 -6.12 -1.05
C GLN A 152 -0.18 -6.62 -1.09
N MET A 153 0.76 -5.70 -1.24
CA MET A 153 2.19 -5.98 -1.12
C MET A 153 2.73 -5.30 0.14
N CYS A 154 3.47 -6.07 0.91
CA CYS A 154 4.22 -5.59 2.07
C CYS A 154 5.71 -5.78 1.81
N SER A 155 6.54 -4.83 2.20
CA SER A 155 7.99 -4.95 2.07
C SER A 155 8.71 -4.65 3.37
N CYS A 156 9.76 -5.41 3.64
CA CYS A 156 10.74 -5.13 4.69
C CYS A 156 12.12 -5.61 4.24
N SER A 157 13.16 -5.02 4.79
CA SER A 157 14.54 -5.47 4.54
C SER A 157 15.27 -5.74 5.84
N TYR A 158 16.16 -6.73 5.81
CA TYR A 158 17.04 -7.09 6.91
C TYR A 158 18.35 -7.62 6.35
N GLY A 159 19.48 -7.15 6.89
CA GLY A 159 20.79 -7.44 6.30
C GLY A 159 20.85 -7.00 4.83
N ASP A 160 21.17 -7.93 3.95
CA ASP A 160 21.26 -7.74 2.50
C ASP A 160 20.03 -8.28 1.75
N SER A 161 19.02 -8.73 2.51
CA SER A 161 17.81 -9.34 1.93
C SER A 161 16.61 -8.40 2.04
N MET A 162 15.75 -8.42 1.03
CA MET A 162 14.44 -7.77 1.06
C MET A 162 13.35 -8.82 0.81
N VAL A 163 12.33 -8.82 1.63
CA VAL A 163 11.16 -9.68 1.48
C VAL A 163 9.98 -8.86 0.99
N LEU A 164 9.36 -9.29 -0.08
CA LEU A 164 8.10 -8.78 -0.61
C LEU A 164 7.01 -9.81 -0.31
N GLY A 165 6.14 -9.50 0.64
CA GLY A 165 5.00 -10.33 0.99
C GLY A 165 3.77 -9.91 0.21
N ILE A 166 3.22 -10.77 -0.63
CA ILE A 166 2.02 -10.49 -1.42
C ILE A 166 0.87 -11.32 -0.89
N THR A 167 -0.27 -10.68 -0.69
CA THR A 167 -1.53 -11.33 -0.32
C THR A 167 -2.62 -10.92 -1.29
N SER A 168 -3.41 -11.88 -1.74
CA SER A 168 -4.48 -11.68 -2.70
C SER A 168 -5.67 -12.57 -2.37
N LYS A 169 -6.89 -12.10 -2.65
CA LYS A 169 -8.10 -12.92 -2.68
C LYS A 169 -8.37 -13.53 -4.08
N ILE A 170 -7.59 -13.11 -5.06
CA ILE A 170 -7.70 -13.58 -6.43
C ILE A 170 -6.79 -14.80 -6.55
N ALA A 171 -7.38 -15.99 -6.70
CA ALA A 171 -6.63 -17.23 -6.75
C ALA A 171 -5.78 -17.37 -8.03
N ASP A 172 -6.34 -16.92 -9.17
CA ASP A 172 -5.68 -17.01 -10.48
C ASP A 172 -5.29 -15.61 -10.97
N SER A 173 -4.23 -15.03 -10.39
CA SER A 173 -3.66 -13.77 -10.87
C SER A 173 -2.22 -13.97 -11.32
N ASN A 174 -1.79 -13.16 -12.29
CA ASN A 174 -0.40 -13.13 -12.74
C ASN A 174 0.38 -11.97 -12.10
N ILE A 175 -0.19 -11.28 -11.11
CA ILE A 175 0.40 -10.07 -10.54
C ILE A 175 1.77 -10.37 -9.93
N GLU A 176 1.90 -11.46 -9.18
CA GLU A 176 3.13 -11.91 -8.56
C GLU A 176 4.19 -12.24 -9.64
N ARG A 177 3.77 -12.94 -10.68
CA ARG A 177 4.63 -13.30 -11.81
C ARG A 177 5.07 -12.07 -12.59
N ASN A 178 4.14 -11.14 -12.88
CA ASN A 178 4.44 -9.90 -13.59
C ASN A 178 5.43 -9.05 -12.80
N LEU A 179 5.23 -8.95 -11.47
CA LEU A 179 6.15 -8.24 -10.58
C LEU A 179 7.54 -8.89 -10.58
N MET A 180 7.61 -10.21 -10.43
CA MET A 180 8.88 -10.95 -10.43
C MET A 180 9.62 -10.79 -11.76
N HIS A 181 8.94 -10.93 -12.90
CA HIS A 181 9.51 -10.71 -14.22
C HIS A 181 10.08 -9.30 -14.39
N LEU A 182 9.34 -8.30 -13.90
CA LEU A 182 9.80 -6.92 -13.94
C LEU A 182 11.09 -6.72 -13.15
N LEU A 183 11.15 -7.23 -11.92
CA LEU A 183 12.35 -7.13 -11.08
C LEU A 183 13.54 -7.88 -11.68
N GLN A 184 13.31 -9.07 -12.23
CA GLN A 184 14.36 -9.85 -12.90
C GLN A 184 14.90 -9.17 -14.16
N LYS A 185 14.04 -8.49 -14.93
CA LYS A 185 14.45 -7.69 -16.08
C LYS A 185 15.39 -6.54 -15.71
N GLU A 186 15.21 -5.98 -14.52
CA GLU A 186 16.11 -4.97 -13.93
C GLU A 186 17.38 -5.57 -13.28
N GLY A 187 17.60 -6.88 -13.43
CA GLY A 187 18.78 -7.56 -12.90
C GLY A 187 18.71 -7.91 -11.41
N ILE A 188 17.53 -7.84 -10.79
CA ILE A 188 17.33 -8.19 -9.38
C ILE A 188 17.08 -9.70 -9.30
N ALA A 189 17.92 -10.42 -8.54
CA ALA A 189 17.70 -11.84 -8.26
C ALA A 189 16.49 -11.98 -7.32
N CYS A 190 15.51 -12.80 -7.74
CA CYS A 190 14.30 -13.05 -6.98
C CYS A 190 14.10 -14.55 -6.78
N GLU A 191 13.76 -14.93 -5.55
CA GLU A 191 13.29 -16.27 -5.19
C GLU A 191 11.82 -16.15 -4.78
N GLN A 192 10.99 -17.10 -5.20
CA GLN A 192 9.59 -17.17 -4.84
C GLN A 192 9.37 -18.30 -3.85
N GLU A 193 8.68 -18.00 -2.77
CA GLU A 193 8.17 -18.97 -1.81
C GLU A 193 6.65 -18.81 -1.72
N GLU A 194 5.95 -19.91 -1.76
CA GLU A 194 4.50 -19.97 -1.62
C GLU A 194 4.13 -20.65 -0.30
N ASN A 195 3.00 -20.25 0.28
CA ASN A 195 2.47 -20.96 1.43
C ASN A 195 1.74 -22.22 0.95
N ASP A 196 2.27 -23.38 1.30
CA ASP A 196 1.60 -24.67 1.11
C ASP A 196 0.47 -24.81 2.14
N PHE A 197 -0.65 -24.14 1.93
CA PHE A 197 -1.87 -24.48 2.64
C PHE A 197 -2.62 -25.51 1.80
N PRO A 198 -2.79 -26.74 2.29
CA PRO A 198 -3.74 -27.65 1.68
C PRO A 198 -5.13 -27.02 1.78
N GLY A 199 -5.73 -26.74 0.61
CA GLY A 199 -7.09 -26.21 0.49
C GLY A 199 -8.17 -27.14 1.02
#